data_6f9df9ad8f91677f91d5304f1b82e7da
#
_entry.id   6f9df9ad8f91677f91d5304f1b82e7da
#
_cell.length_a   1.000
_cell.length_b   1.000
_cell.length_c   1.000
_cell.angle_alpha   90.00
_cell.angle_beta   90.00
_cell.angle_gamma   90.00
#
_symmetry.space_group_name_H-M   'P 1'
#
loop_
_entity.id
_entity.type
_entity.pdbx_description
1 polymer ?
#
loop_
_entity_poly.entity_id
_entity_poly.type
_entity_poly.pdbx_seq_one_letter_code
_entity_poly.pdbx_strand_id
1 'polypeptide(L)'
;TSGHNAVQRTDATTVLLNEDIEQLSKEDLQKVSAYIHSNALFFKQTLRKIGTAKNRNRIDMKRTMEMAMRTDGEIARLCYEKPRRSKAKVVLLADISGSCRKSTSLTLTFLGLMGDAFPGGCKQFVFVNRLVPVDKYFRENGVEEAVETINHVVQSRGIYSNYGIPIAQLANDYRGLIGHDTTVLILGDCRNNQNSPSLNEMQWLCSHSRGVYL
;
A
#
# COMPACT_ATOMS: atom_id res chain seq x y z
N THR A 1 -27.69 14.91 -23.42
CA THR A 1 -27.41 13.50 -23.79
C THR A 1 -26.03 12.99 -23.32
N SER A 2 -25.29 13.76 -22.51
CA SER A 2 -23.94 13.37 -22.01
C SER A 2 -23.93 12.67 -20.64
N GLY A 3 -25.02 12.67 -19.90
CA GLY A 3 -25.08 12.14 -18.54
C GLY A 3 -25.26 10.60 -18.44
N HIS A 4 -25.91 10.00 -19.43
CA HIS A 4 -26.23 8.56 -19.41
C HIS A 4 -25.01 7.65 -19.69
N ASN A 5 -24.04 8.11 -20.47
CA ASN A 5 -22.85 7.31 -20.79
C ASN A 5 -21.83 7.23 -19.65
N ALA A 6 -21.80 8.19 -18.74
CA ALA A 6 -20.89 8.18 -17.58
C ALA A 6 -21.37 7.19 -16.50
N VAL A 7 -22.68 7.14 -16.24
CA VAL A 7 -23.30 6.23 -15.27
C VAL A 7 -23.15 4.77 -15.71
N GLN A 8 -23.40 4.46 -16.98
CA GLN A 8 -23.25 3.08 -17.51
C GLN A 8 -21.80 2.58 -17.51
N ARG A 9 -20.80 3.46 -17.71
CA ARG A 9 -19.38 3.06 -17.61
C ARG A 9 -18.96 2.76 -16.17
N THR A 10 -19.52 3.46 -15.19
CA THR A 10 -19.23 3.23 -13.76
C THR A 10 -19.75 1.86 -13.33
N ASP A 11 -20.96 1.50 -13.75
CA ASP A 11 -21.57 0.21 -13.38
C ASP A 11 -20.81 -1.00 -13.97
N ALA A 12 -20.43 -0.95 -15.26
CA ALA A 12 -19.66 -2.01 -15.90
C ALA A 12 -18.28 -2.22 -15.28
N THR A 13 -17.57 -1.13 -14.93
CA THR A 13 -16.26 -1.22 -14.28
C THR A 13 -16.38 -1.72 -12.84
N THR A 14 -17.45 -1.35 -12.14
CA THR A 14 -17.74 -1.82 -10.78
C THR A 14 -18.04 -3.32 -10.76
N VAL A 15 -18.70 -3.86 -11.76
CA VAL A 15 -18.92 -5.31 -11.92
C VAL A 15 -17.58 -6.03 -12.10
N LEU A 16 -16.71 -5.55 -13.00
CA LEU A 16 -15.39 -6.13 -13.24
C LEU A 16 -14.49 -6.14 -12.00
N LEU A 17 -14.62 -5.15 -11.10
CA LEU A 17 -13.85 -5.07 -9.86
C LEU A 17 -14.29 -6.11 -8.82
N ASN A 18 -15.45 -6.71 -8.97
CA ASN A 18 -15.97 -7.76 -8.07
C ASN A 18 -15.79 -9.18 -8.66
N GLU A 19 -15.29 -9.30 -9.87
CA GLU A 19 -15.00 -10.60 -10.48
C GLU A 19 -13.59 -11.08 -10.06
N ASP A 20 -13.42 -12.40 -10.10
CA ASP A 20 -12.12 -13.02 -9.88
C ASP A 20 -11.16 -12.61 -11.01
N ILE A 21 -10.07 -11.95 -10.66
CA ILE A 21 -9.06 -11.43 -11.61
C ILE A 21 -8.54 -12.56 -12.52
N GLU A 22 -8.49 -13.80 -12.04
CA GLU A 22 -8.05 -14.93 -12.85
C GLU A 22 -9.02 -15.29 -14.00
N GLN A 23 -10.27 -14.88 -13.89
CA GLN A 23 -11.30 -15.12 -14.92
C GLN A 23 -11.41 -13.97 -15.93
N LEU A 24 -10.81 -12.82 -15.66
CA LEU A 24 -10.87 -11.66 -16.53
C LEU A 24 -10.13 -11.88 -17.86
N SER A 25 -10.72 -11.38 -18.94
CA SER A 25 -10.07 -11.33 -20.24
C SER A 25 -8.93 -10.32 -20.28
N LYS A 26 -8.04 -10.41 -21.28
CA LYS A 26 -7.00 -9.39 -21.47
C LYS A 26 -7.57 -7.97 -21.66
N GLU A 27 -8.69 -7.84 -22.32
CA GLU A 27 -9.37 -6.57 -22.55
C GLU A 27 -9.92 -5.98 -21.24
N ASP A 28 -10.47 -6.84 -20.37
CA ASP A 28 -11.00 -6.43 -19.08
C ASP A 28 -9.89 -6.03 -18.11
N LEU A 29 -8.76 -6.72 -18.12
CA LEU A 29 -7.56 -6.33 -17.38
C LEU A 29 -7.03 -4.95 -17.82
N GLN A 30 -7.09 -4.63 -19.12
CA GLN A 30 -6.76 -3.30 -19.61
C GLN A 30 -7.73 -2.22 -19.10
N LYS A 31 -9.05 -2.52 -19.06
CA LYS A 31 -10.05 -1.60 -18.50
C LYS A 31 -9.81 -1.37 -17.01
N VAL A 32 -9.51 -2.42 -16.24
CA VAL A 32 -9.18 -2.31 -14.81
C VAL A 32 -7.89 -1.50 -14.62
N SER A 33 -6.86 -1.73 -15.42
CA SER A 33 -5.63 -0.94 -15.40
C SER A 33 -5.90 0.55 -15.66
N ALA A 34 -6.68 0.88 -16.68
CA ALA A 34 -7.08 2.25 -16.99
C ALA A 34 -7.87 2.90 -15.84
N TYR A 35 -8.74 2.11 -15.18
CA TYR A 35 -9.47 2.58 -14.00
C TYR A 35 -8.54 2.88 -12.82
N ILE A 36 -7.56 2.03 -12.55
CA ILE A 36 -6.55 2.26 -11.50
C ILE A 36 -5.76 3.54 -11.80
N HIS A 37 -5.33 3.73 -13.05
CA HIS A 37 -4.64 4.96 -13.48
C HIS A 37 -5.48 6.21 -13.25
N SER A 38 -6.73 6.20 -13.66
CA SER A 38 -7.64 7.36 -13.52
C SER A 38 -7.96 7.68 -12.05
N ASN A 39 -7.89 6.69 -11.16
CA ASN A 39 -8.19 6.83 -9.73
C ASN A 39 -6.94 6.90 -8.83
N ALA A 40 -5.74 6.99 -9.37
CA ALA A 40 -4.50 7.05 -8.59
C ALA A 40 -4.52 8.17 -7.52
N LEU A 41 -5.08 9.34 -7.84
CA LEU A 41 -5.25 10.45 -6.90
C LEU A 41 -6.23 10.12 -5.77
N PHE A 42 -7.30 9.37 -6.06
CA PHE A 42 -8.26 8.92 -5.05
C PHE A 42 -7.62 7.93 -4.07
N PHE A 43 -6.86 6.95 -4.56
CA PHE A 43 -6.09 6.03 -3.71
C PHE A 43 -5.11 6.79 -2.81
N LYS A 44 -4.37 7.76 -3.37
CA LYS A 44 -3.48 8.63 -2.62
C LYS A 44 -4.20 9.38 -1.50
N GLN A 45 -5.37 9.96 -1.79
CA GLN A 45 -6.16 10.69 -0.80
C GLN A 45 -6.71 9.77 0.28
N THR A 46 -7.18 8.59 -0.08
CA THR A 46 -7.72 7.58 0.83
C THR A 46 -6.65 7.07 1.79
N LEU A 47 -5.49 6.68 1.29
CA LEU A 47 -4.37 6.24 2.13
C LEU A 47 -3.86 7.37 3.04
N ARG A 48 -3.88 8.62 2.60
CA ARG A 48 -3.57 9.78 3.46
C ARG A 48 -4.60 9.97 4.57
N LYS A 49 -5.90 9.76 4.29
CA LYS A 49 -6.98 9.88 5.29
C LYS A 49 -6.91 8.79 6.34
N ILE A 50 -6.68 7.55 5.94
CA ILE A 50 -6.40 6.45 6.87
C ILE A 50 -5.26 6.87 7.82
N GLY A 51 -4.34 7.68 7.29
CA GLY A 51 -3.19 8.23 7.96
C GLY A 51 -3.39 9.25 9.05
N THR A 52 -4.42 10.02 8.98
CA THR A 52 -4.62 11.16 9.90
C THR A 52 -5.50 10.83 11.10
N ALA A 53 -6.20 9.70 11.09
CA ALA A 53 -7.22 9.40 12.09
C ALA A 53 -6.69 9.03 13.49
N LYS A 54 -5.48 8.50 13.61
CA LYS A 54 -4.95 7.96 14.88
C LYS A 54 -4.27 8.98 15.83
N ASN A 55 -4.04 10.23 15.40
CA ASN A 55 -3.25 11.21 16.18
C ASN A 55 -4.07 12.42 16.69
N ARG A 56 -5.40 12.31 16.82
CA ARG A 56 -6.24 13.46 17.17
C ARG A 56 -6.30 13.83 18.65
N ASN A 57 -5.72 13.04 19.56
CA ASN A 57 -5.95 13.20 20.99
C ASN A 57 -4.70 13.46 21.84
N ARG A 58 -3.59 13.86 21.24
CA ARG A 58 -2.43 14.20 22.05
C ARG A 58 -2.51 15.66 22.50
N ILE A 59 -2.53 15.88 23.83
CA ILE A 59 -2.58 17.22 24.40
C ILE A 59 -1.22 17.90 24.23
N ASP A 60 -1.22 19.10 23.66
CA ASP A 60 -0.06 20.00 23.65
C ASP A 60 0.02 20.69 25.02
N MET A 61 0.74 20.04 25.93
CA MET A 61 0.90 20.53 27.32
C MET A 61 1.50 21.94 27.36
N LYS A 62 2.52 22.21 26.53
CA LYS A 62 3.17 23.52 26.48
C LYS A 62 2.17 24.62 26.12
N ARG A 63 1.42 24.43 25.05
CA ARG A 63 0.43 25.41 24.59
C ARG A 63 -0.77 25.51 25.53
N THR A 64 -1.14 24.41 26.17
CA THR A 64 -2.20 24.42 27.21
C THR A 64 -1.79 25.24 28.41
N MET A 65 -0.52 25.08 28.90
CA MET A 65 0.01 25.86 29.99
C MET A 65 0.20 27.34 29.64
N GLU A 66 0.71 27.64 28.42
CA GLU A 66 0.82 29.04 27.96
C GLU A 66 -0.54 29.74 27.90
N MET A 67 -1.62 29.00 27.56
CA MET A 67 -2.97 29.56 27.61
C MET A 67 -3.50 29.70 29.05
N ALA A 68 -3.23 28.75 29.93
CA ALA A 68 -3.63 28.82 31.32
C ALA A 68 -2.98 30.03 32.06
N MET A 69 -1.72 30.33 31.73
CA MET A 69 -1.04 31.53 32.29
C MET A 69 -1.69 32.85 31.88
N ARG A 70 -2.50 32.87 30.81
CA ARG A 70 -3.27 34.07 30.39
C ARG A 70 -4.63 34.19 31.07
N THR A 71 -5.04 33.14 31.80
CA THR A 71 -6.29 33.06 32.54
C THR A 71 -6.07 32.76 34.01
N ASP A 72 -5.10 33.50 34.64
CA ASP A 72 -4.76 33.40 36.06
C ASP A 72 -4.45 31.96 36.55
N GLY A 73 -3.94 31.09 35.67
CA GLY A 73 -3.57 29.72 35.98
C GLY A 73 -4.70 28.70 35.80
N GLU A 74 -5.90 29.10 35.42
CA GLU A 74 -7.00 28.18 35.15
C GLU A 74 -6.88 27.55 33.74
N ILE A 75 -6.99 26.21 33.67
CA ILE A 75 -7.01 25.47 32.39
C ILE A 75 -8.45 25.54 31.82
N ALA A 76 -8.78 26.68 31.24
CA ALA A 76 -10.11 26.87 30.61
C ALA A 76 -10.27 26.09 29.29
N ARG A 77 -9.16 25.71 28.63
CA ARG A 77 -9.18 25.00 27.33
C ARG A 77 -7.95 24.11 27.14
N LEU A 78 -8.17 22.85 26.78
CA LEU A 78 -7.11 21.96 26.36
C LEU A 78 -6.68 22.23 24.90
N CYS A 79 -5.39 22.44 24.67
CA CYS A 79 -4.82 22.54 23.34
C CYS A 79 -4.34 21.16 22.90
N TYR A 80 -4.67 20.77 21.68
CA TYR A 80 -4.22 19.52 21.09
C TYR A 80 -3.06 19.78 20.11
N GLU A 81 -2.11 18.86 20.08
CA GLU A 81 -1.04 18.91 19.07
C GLU A 81 -1.67 18.93 17.67
N LYS A 82 -1.21 19.88 16.84
CA LYS A 82 -1.56 19.83 15.42
C LYS A 82 -0.99 18.53 14.85
N PRO A 83 -1.80 17.71 14.15
CA PRO A 83 -1.28 16.51 13.53
C PRO A 83 -0.10 16.92 12.63
N ARG A 84 1.09 16.44 12.97
CA ARG A 84 2.24 16.58 12.08
C ARG A 84 1.83 15.91 10.79
N ARG A 85 1.82 16.66 9.69
CA ARG A 85 1.70 16.09 8.35
C ARG A 85 2.99 15.32 8.04
N SER A 86 3.16 14.16 8.65
CA SER A 86 4.19 13.23 8.19
C SER A 86 3.77 12.83 6.78
N LYS A 87 4.72 12.82 5.85
CA LYS A 87 4.48 12.23 4.54
C LYS A 87 4.10 10.77 4.82
N ALA A 88 2.88 10.37 4.49
CA ALA A 88 2.43 9.01 4.74
C ALA A 88 3.41 8.06 4.07
N LYS A 89 4.00 7.16 4.86
CA LYS A 89 4.88 6.12 4.34
C LYS A 89 4.04 4.91 3.99
N VAL A 90 4.29 4.36 2.83
CA VAL A 90 3.62 3.16 2.32
C VAL A 90 4.68 2.13 1.98
N VAL A 91 4.51 0.92 2.46
CA VAL A 91 5.31 -0.24 2.07
C VAL A 91 4.37 -1.21 1.35
N LEU A 92 4.69 -1.53 0.11
CA LEU A 92 3.92 -2.39 -0.77
C LEU A 92 4.67 -3.70 -0.97
N LEU A 93 3.99 -4.81 -0.76
CA LEU A 93 4.46 -6.15 -1.09
C LEU A 93 3.51 -6.76 -2.12
N ALA A 94 4.02 -7.25 -3.22
CA ALA A 94 3.22 -7.90 -4.25
C ALA A 94 3.67 -9.33 -4.48
N ASP A 95 2.73 -10.26 -4.36
CA ASP A 95 2.91 -11.64 -4.77
C ASP A 95 2.88 -11.74 -6.30
N ILE A 96 3.97 -12.23 -6.88
CA ILE A 96 4.09 -12.49 -8.31
C ILE A 96 4.36 -13.97 -8.61
N SER A 97 3.89 -14.85 -7.73
CA SER A 97 3.95 -16.30 -7.89
C SER A 97 3.14 -16.80 -9.09
N GLY A 98 3.29 -18.08 -9.38
CA GLY A 98 2.61 -18.71 -10.53
C GLY A 98 1.08 -18.64 -10.47
N SER A 99 0.48 -18.66 -9.28
CA SER A 99 -0.96 -18.47 -9.07
C SER A 99 -1.44 -17.06 -9.40
N CYS A 100 -0.60 -16.04 -9.16
CA CYS A 100 -0.90 -14.64 -9.44
C CYS A 100 -0.49 -14.19 -10.86
N ARG A 101 -0.07 -15.11 -11.74
CA ARG A 101 0.52 -14.76 -13.05
C ARG A 101 -0.33 -13.82 -13.90
N LYS A 102 -1.64 -14.02 -13.95
CA LYS A 102 -2.55 -13.18 -14.74
C LYS A 102 -2.69 -11.77 -14.15
N SER A 103 -2.68 -11.66 -12.83
CA SER A 103 -2.81 -10.39 -12.12
C SER A 103 -1.48 -9.66 -11.94
N THR A 104 -0.33 -10.32 -12.20
CA THR A 104 1.00 -9.75 -11.95
C THR A 104 1.20 -8.41 -12.64
N SER A 105 0.85 -8.30 -13.93
CA SER A 105 1.00 -7.05 -14.68
C SER A 105 0.17 -5.92 -14.07
N LEU A 106 -1.07 -6.20 -13.69
CA LEU A 106 -1.96 -5.25 -13.04
C LEU A 106 -1.41 -4.81 -11.68
N THR A 107 -0.95 -5.76 -10.88
CA THR A 107 -0.37 -5.52 -9.55
C THR A 107 0.90 -4.67 -9.65
N LEU A 108 1.79 -4.98 -10.59
CA LEU A 108 3.01 -4.19 -10.83
C LEU A 108 2.68 -2.78 -11.33
N THR A 109 1.68 -2.63 -12.21
CA THR A 109 1.20 -1.30 -12.62
C THR A 109 0.70 -0.50 -11.42
N PHE A 110 -0.07 -1.13 -10.54
CA PHE A 110 -0.52 -0.49 -9.30
C PHE A 110 0.67 -0.08 -8.40
N LEU A 111 1.69 -0.93 -8.26
CA LEU A 111 2.91 -0.58 -7.53
C LEU A 111 3.56 0.69 -8.11
N GLY A 112 3.75 0.74 -9.42
CA GLY A 112 4.34 1.90 -10.10
C GLY A 112 3.58 3.19 -9.81
N LEU A 113 2.26 3.17 -10.00
CA LEU A 113 1.39 4.32 -9.73
C LEU A 113 1.44 4.78 -8.27
N MET A 114 1.53 3.84 -7.34
CA MET A 114 1.68 4.16 -5.92
C MET A 114 3.03 4.80 -5.61
N GLY A 115 4.11 4.39 -6.29
CA GLY A 115 5.41 5.06 -6.21
C GLY A 115 5.33 6.53 -6.60
N ASP A 116 4.69 6.83 -7.71
CA ASP A 116 4.46 8.20 -8.20
C ASP A 116 3.53 9.01 -7.28
N ALA A 117 2.51 8.35 -6.73
CA ALA A 117 1.58 8.98 -5.81
C ALA A 117 2.23 9.40 -4.48
N PHE A 118 3.28 8.71 -4.03
CA PHE A 118 3.99 8.97 -2.76
C PHE A 118 5.49 9.19 -2.97
N PRO A 119 5.93 10.25 -3.66
CA PRO A 119 7.34 10.45 -3.96
C PRO A 119 8.18 10.52 -2.69
N GLY A 120 9.16 9.60 -2.59
CA GLY A 120 10.03 9.45 -1.43
C GLY A 120 9.38 8.87 -0.16
N GLY A 121 8.10 8.48 -0.23
CA GLY A 121 7.36 7.87 0.88
C GLY A 121 6.79 6.49 0.59
N CYS A 122 7.08 5.90 -0.58
CA CYS A 122 6.69 4.55 -0.96
C CYS A 122 7.91 3.66 -1.10
N LYS A 123 7.84 2.46 -0.54
CA LYS A 123 8.77 1.37 -0.78
C LYS A 123 8.02 0.19 -1.37
N GLN A 124 8.57 -0.38 -2.44
CA GLN A 124 7.92 -1.36 -3.27
C GLN A 124 8.74 -2.63 -3.33
N PHE A 125 8.10 -3.73 -3.00
CA PHE A 125 8.68 -5.05 -3.01
C PHE A 125 7.79 -6.00 -3.80
N VAL A 126 8.40 -6.96 -4.45
CA VAL A 126 7.73 -8.14 -4.98
C VAL A 126 8.28 -9.37 -4.32
N PHE A 127 7.50 -10.46 -4.32
CA PHE A 127 7.98 -11.73 -3.79
C PHE A 127 7.32 -12.93 -4.50
N VAL A 128 7.99 -14.06 -4.40
CA VAL A 128 7.46 -15.40 -4.57
C VAL A 128 7.75 -16.17 -3.29
N ASN A 129 9.02 -16.40 -2.99
CA ASN A 129 9.52 -17.00 -1.75
C ASN A 129 10.59 -16.13 -1.06
N ARG A 130 10.88 -14.96 -1.60
CA ARG A 130 11.86 -14.00 -1.07
C ARG A 130 11.47 -12.59 -1.47
N LEU A 131 11.70 -11.65 -0.55
CA LEU A 131 11.41 -10.24 -0.78
C LEU A 131 12.47 -9.61 -1.70
N VAL A 132 12.01 -8.93 -2.75
CA VAL A 132 12.87 -8.25 -3.73
C VAL A 132 12.43 -6.79 -3.86
N PRO A 133 13.29 -5.81 -3.53
CA PRO A 133 12.97 -4.41 -3.72
C PRO A 133 12.94 -4.06 -5.21
N VAL A 134 11.89 -3.37 -5.64
CA VAL A 134 11.65 -3.04 -7.06
C VAL A 134 11.49 -1.54 -7.33
N ASP A 135 11.51 -0.71 -6.32
CA ASP A 135 11.33 0.73 -6.45
C ASP A 135 12.35 1.41 -7.38
N LYS A 136 13.53 0.84 -7.56
CA LYS A 136 14.53 1.34 -8.50
C LYS A 136 14.11 1.20 -9.96
N TYR A 137 13.47 0.07 -10.32
CA TYR A 137 13.08 -0.19 -11.71
C TYR A 137 12.01 0.80 -12.18
N PHE A 138 11.05 1.13 -11.33
CA PHE A 138 10.03 2.12 -11.63
C PHE A 138 10.57 3.55 -11.76
N ARG A 139 11.65 3.89 -11.04
CA ARG A 139 12.28 5.21 -11.12
C ARG A 139 13.15 5.39 -12.36
N GLU A 140 13.79 4.32 -12.81
CA GLU A 140 14.75 4.35 -13.93
C GLU A 140 14.05 4.25 -15.28
N ASN A 141 13.02 3.42 -15.40
CA ASN A 141 12.49 2.99 -16.69
C ASN A 141 11.00 3.35 -16.91
N GLY A 142 10.33 3.93 -15.92
CA GLY A 142 8.87 4.10 -15.97
C GLY A 142 8.11 2.79 -15.71
N VAL A 143 6.78 2.86 -15.69
CA VAL A 143 5.96 1.74 -15.22
C VAL A 143 5.97 0.56 -16.19
N GLU A 144 5.82 0.80 -17.48
CA GLU A 144 5.66 -0.26 -18.50
C GLU A 144 6.93 -1.11 -18.63
N GLU A 145 8.08 -0.48 -18.81
CA GLU A 145 9.38 -1.16 -18.96
C GLU A 145 9.81 -1.82 -17.65
N ALA A 146 9.49 -1.21 -16.49
CA ALA A 146 9.73 -1.81 -15.19
C ALA A 146 8.95 -3.11 -15.00
N VAL A 147 7.67 -3.18 -15.43
CA VAL A 147 6.84 -4.38 -15.37
C VAL A 147 7.47 -5.52 -16.16
N GLU A 148 7.93 -5.27 -17.38
CA GLU A 148 8.61 -6.27 -18.19
C GLU A 148 9.90 -6.76 -17.54
N THR A 149 10.75 -5.84 -17.07
CA THR A 149 12.03 -6.15 -16.41
C THR A 149 11.82 -6.98 -15.15
N ILE A 150 10.88 -6.59 -14.29
CA ILE A 150 10.57 -7.29 -13.04
C ILE A 150 10.08 -8.70 -13.33
N ASN A 151 9.19 -8.86 -14.31
CA ASN A 151 8.71 -10.16 -14.75
C ASN A 151 9.85 -11.08 -15.16
N HIS A 152 10.82 -10.60 -15.96
CA HIS A 152 11.97 -11.37 -16.35
C HIS A 152 12.90 -11.73 -15.18
N VAL A 153 13.19 -10.79 -14.30
CA VAL A 153 14.13 -10.98 -13.19
C VAL A 153 13.57 -11.90 -12.10
N VAL A 154 12.28 -11.90 -11.86
CA VAL A 154 11.67 -12.58 -10.70
C VAL A 154 11.00 -13.90 -11.07
N GLN A 155 10.49 -14.07 -12.29
CA GLN A 155 9.89 -15.34 -12.74
C GLN A 155 10.85 -16.55 -12.69
N SER A 156 12.16 -16.32 -12.68
CA SER A 156 13.17 -17.37 -12.53
C SER A 156 13.29 -17.91 -11.10
N ARG A 157 12.56 -17.41 -10.11
CA ARG A 157 12.81 -17.64 -8.68
C ARG A 157 11.83 -18.57 -7.96
N GLY A 158 10.89 -19.21 -8.65
CA GLY A 158 9.99 -20.22 -8.05
C GLY A 158 8.55 -20.10 -8.53
N ILE A 159 7.80 -21.19 -8.32
CA ILE A 159 6.40 -21.33 -8.79
C ILE A 159 5.42 -21.14 -7.61
N TYR A 160 5.81 -21.55 -6.40
CA TYR A 160 4.95 -21.55 -5.22
C TYR A 160 5.27 -20.39 -4.29
N SER A 161 4.23 -19.64 -3.91
CA SER A 161 4.36 -18.56 -2.94
C SER A 161 4.61 -19.08 -1.52
N ASN A 162 5.42 -18.32 -0.79
CA ASN A 162 5.61 -18.45 0.63
C ASN A 162 5.51 -17.04 1.24
N TYR A 163 4.49 -16.78 2.02
CA TYR A 163 4.28 -15.48 2.65
C TYR A 163 5.14 -15.29 3.91
N GLY A 164 5.45 -16.38 4.60
CA GLY A 164 6.19 -16.32 5.86
C GLY A 164 7.58 -15.71 5.68
N ILE A 165 8.35 -16.16 4.68
CA ILE A 165 9.70 -15.64 4.45
C ILE A 165 9.72 -14.14 4.12
N PRO A 166 8.94 -13.61 3.16
CA PRO A 166 8.85 -12.18 2.89
C PRO A 166 8.42 -11.34 4.09
N ILE A 167 7.46 -11.83 4.88
CA ILE A 167 7.00 -11.17 6.10
C ILE A 167 8.15 -11.11 7.14
N ALA A 168 8.85 -12.23 7.35
CA ALA A 168 10.00 -12.27 8.25
C ALA A 168 11.14 -11.34 7.76
N GLN A 169 11.44 -11.33 6.45
CA GLN A 169 12.43 -10.42 5.88
C GLN A 169 12.03 -8.96 6.05
N LEU A 170 10.77 -8.59 5.84
CA LEU A 170 10.30 -7.23 6.06
C LEU A 170 10.48 -6.79 7.51
N ALA A 171 10.13 -7.67 8.47
CA ALA A 171 10.20 -7.36 9.89
C ALA A 171 11.64 -7.31 10.43
N ASN A 172 12.57 -8.06 9.84
CA ASN A 172 13.95 -8.19 10.32
C ASN A 172 14.91 -7.31 9.51
N ASP A 173 14.97 -7.50 8.18
CA ASP A 173 15.96 -6.87 7.31
C ASP A 173 15.59 -5.42 6.97
N TYR A 174 14.28 -5.13 6.90
CA TYR A 174 13.73 -3.82 6.55
C TYR A 174 13.02 -3.11 7.71
N ARG A 175 13.36 -3.50 8.93
CA ARG A 175 12.76 -2.98 10.16
C ARG A 175 12.73 -1.44 10.22
N GLY A 176 13.76 -0.78 9.72
CA GLY A 176 13.85 0.67 9.68
C GLY A 176 12.83 1.38 8.78
N LEU A 177 12.14 0.64 7.90
CA LEU A 177 11.04 1.18 7.07
C LEU A 177 9.71 1.23 7.83
N ILE A 178 9.58 0.45 8.90
CA ILE A 178 8.32 0.27 9.63
C ILE A 178 8.29 1.23 10.83
N GLY A 179 7.23 1.99 10.90
CA GLY A 179 6.97 2.93 12.01
C GLY A 179 5.47 3.21 12.11
N HIS A 180 5.07 3.88 13.18
CA HIS A 180 3.64 4.19 13.44
C HIS A 180 2.98 5.07 12.36
N ASP A 181 3.74 5.63 11.44
CA ASP A 181 3.29 6.38 10.27
C ASP A 181 3.31 5.55 8.97
N THR A 182 3.75 4.29 9.03
CA THR A 182 3.89 3.40 7.88
C THR A 182 2.67 2.51 7.73
N THR A 183 2.07 2.53 6.54
CA THR A 183 1.03 1.57 6.13
C THR A 183 1.66 0.47 5.30
N VAL A 184 1.41 -0.78 5.63
CA VAL A 184 1.86 -1.95 4.87
C VAL A 184 0.68 -2.52 4.08
N LEU A 185 0.84 -2.67 2.78
CA LEU A 185 -0.14 -3.30 1.89
C LEU A 185 0.49 -4.55 1.27
N ILE A 186 -0.18 -5.67 1.40
CA ILE A 186 0.22 -6.95 0.82
C ILE A 186 -0.81 -7.32 -0.24
N LEU A 187 -0.37 -7.45 -1.48
CA LEU A 187 -1.21 -7.76 -2.63
C LEU A 187 -0.90 -9.17 -3.11
N GLY A 188 -1.90 -10.02 -3.13
CA GLY A 188 -1.75 -11.42 -3.56
C GLY A 188 -2.97 -12.27 -3.21
N ASP A 189 -2.88 -13.57 -3.47
CA ASP A 189 -3.97 -14.53 -3.24
C ASP A 189 -3.96 -15.15 -1.84
N CYS A 190 -3.04 -14.74 -0.98
CA CYS A 190 -2.84 -15.22 0.39
C CYS A 190 -2.58 -16.73 0.51
N ARG A 191 -2.18 -17.42 -0.56
CA ARG A 191 -1.85 -18.84 -0.54
C ARG A 191 -0.45 -19.06 0.01
N ASN A 192 -0.34 -19.59 1.21
CA ASN A 192 0.96 -19.85 1.84
C ASN A 192 1.52 -21.27 1.59
N ASN A 193 0.82 -22.10 0.81
CA ASN A 193 1.26 -23.43 0.40
C ASN A 193 1.80 -24.30 1.55
N GLN A 194 1.11 -24.28 2.69
CA GLN A 194 1.46 -25.01 3.93
C GLN A 194 2.80 -24.60 4.57
N ASN A 195 3.39 -23.48 4.16
CA ASN A 195 4.59 -22.94 4.80
C ASN A 195 4.25 -22.27 6.15
N SER A 196 5.27 -22.08 6.99
CA SER A 196 5.12 -21.34 8.26
C SER A 196 4.69 -19.88 7.98
N PRO A 197 3.62 -19.37 8.59
CA PRO A 197 3.10 -18.02 8.31
C PRO A 197 3.87 -16.88 8.99
N SER A 198 4.94 -17.18 9.76
CA SER A 198 5.72 -16.16 10.52
C SER A 198 4.84 -15.22 11.36
N LEU A 199 4.00 -15.83 12.22
CA LEU A 199 2.99 -15.09 12.99
C LEU A 199 3.58 -14.04 13.93
N ASN A 200 4.75 -14.32 14.54
CA ASN A 200 5.41 -13.37 15.43
C ASN A 200 5.83 -12.10 14.70
N GLU A 201 6.38 -12.25 13.52
CA GLU A 201 6.79 -11.13 12.65
C GLU A 201 5.57 -10.36 12.12
N MET A 202 4.50 -11.05 11.78
CA MET A 202 3.24 -10.43 11.41
C MET A 202 2.65 -9.61 12.58
N GLN A 203 2.63 -10.17 13.77
CA GLN A 203 2.20 -9.45 14.98
C GLN A 203 3.07 -8.22 15.24
N TRP A 204 4.39 -8.36 15.06
CA TRP A 204 5.33 -7.26 15.20
C TRP A 204 5.01 -6.15 14.18
N LEU A 205 4.78 -6.49 12.91
CA LEU A 205 4.38 -5.53 11.87
C LEU A 205 3.08 -4.81 12.24
N CYS A 206 2.06 -5.54 12.69
CA CYS A 206 0.78 -4.96 13.09
C CYS A 206 0.90 -3.99 14.28
N SER A 207 1.79 -4.28 15.23
CA SER A 207 1.98 -3.45 16.43
C SER A 207 2.85 -2.21 16.18
N HIS A 208 3.79 -2.26 15.24
CA HIS A 208 4.75 -1.19 14.97
C HIS A 208 4.43 -0.35 13.74
N SER A 209 3.55 -0.82 12.87
CA SER A 209 3.04 -0.04 11.75
C SER A 209 1.75 0.69 12.11
N ARG A 210 1.29 1.54 11.21
CA ARG A 210 -0.04 2.15 11.28
C ARG A 210 -1.14 1.10 11.06
N GLY A 211 -0.90 0.16 10.18
CA GLY A 211 -1.78 -0.95 9.84
C GLY A 211 -1.16 -1.80 8.74
N VAL A 212 -1.52 -3.08 8.76
CA VAL A 212 -1.20 -4.07 7.72
C VAL A 212 -2.51 -4.46 7.07
N TYR A 213 -2.56 -4.41 5.74
CA TYR A 213 -3.73 -4.76 4.92
C TYR A 213 -3.32 -5.82 3.91
N LEU A 214 -4.17 -6.83 3.77
CA LEU A 214 -4.06 -7.90 2.77
C LEU A 214 -5.24 -7.82 1.81
#